data_2aea7d967ecc8e3374ac3d9d3b67b170
#
_entry.id   2aea7d967ecc8e3374ac3d9d3b67b170
#
_cell.length_a   1.000
_cell.length_b   1.000
_cell.length_c   1.000
_cell.angle_alpha   90.00
_cell.angle_beta   90.00
_cell.angle_gamma   90.00
#
_symmetry.space_group_name_H-M   'P 1'
#
loop_
_entity.id
_entity.type
_entity.pdbx_description
1 polymer ?
#
loop_
_entity_poly.entity_id
_entity_poly.type
_entity_poly.pdbx_seq_one_letter_code
_entity_poly.pdbx_strand_id
1 'polypeptide(L)'
;PAIAEIQFSLTSCRGCFGACNFCALTFHQGRIIQSRSHASLLKEACLMTRDPKFKGYIHDVGGPTADFRQPACKKQLSRGACQNRQCLFPTPCKNLIADHSDYLALLRKLRAIPGVKKVFIRSGIRFDYVLADPSDVFFKELVRYHISGQLKVAPEHVSDAVLEKMGKPKHSVYLRFAEKYAQLNQQERMNQFLVPYLMSSHPGCTMKDAVALAEYLRDISHQPEQVQDFYPTPSP
;
A
#
# COMPACT_ATOMS: atom_id res chain seq x y z
N PRO A 1 -3.25 -22.38 -10.06
CA PRO A 1 -3.30 -22.38 -8.62
C PRO A 1 -2.60 -21.16 -8.03
N ALA A 2 -3.06 -20.70 -6.86
CA ALA A 2 -2.59 -19.46 -6.21
C ALA A 2 -1.07 -19.35 -6.04
N ILE A 3 -0.34 -20.47 -5.94
CA ILE A 3 1.13 -20.47 -5.81
C ILE A 3 1.82 -19.76 -6.99
N ALA A 4 1.29 -19.85 -8.19
CA ALA A 4 1.89 -19.24 -9.36
C ALA A 4 1.94 -17.70 -9.27
N GLU A 5 0.98 -17.09 -8.58
CA GLU A 5 0.88 -15.65 -8.38
C GLU A 5 1.92 -15.11 -7.37
N ILE A 6 2.36 -15.94 -6.43
CA ILE A 6 3.21 -15.51 -5.31
C ILE A 6 4.60 -16.16 -5.32
N GLN A 7 4.84 -17.15 -6.17
CA GLN A 7 6.07 -17.95 -6.16
C GLN A 7 7.35 -17.10 -6.22
N PHE A 8 7.36 -16.02 -7.01
CA PHE A 8 8.49 -15.12 -7.17
C PHE A 8 8.20 -13.75 -6.53
N SER A 9 7.75 -13.76 -5.29
CA SER A 9 7.47 -12.57 -4.50
C SER A 9 8.34 -12.53 -3.24
N LEU A 10 8.70 -11.34 -2.80
CA LEU A 10 9.52 -11.09 -1.62
C LEU A 10 8.69 -10.42 -0.53
N THR A 11 8.60 -11.04 0.64
CA THR A 11 8.06 -10.36 1.82
C THR A 11 9.15 -9.50 2.42
N SER A 12 9.02 -8.19 2.30
CA SER A 12 10.04 -7.21 2.70
C SER A 12 9.89 -6.74 4.14
N CYS A 13 8.66 -6.73 4.68
CA CYS A 13 8.36 -6.25 6.02
C CYS A 13 7.15 -6.94 6.64
N ARG A 14 6.99 -6.74 7.95
CA ARG A 14 5.82 -7.10 8.76
C ARG A 14 5.40 -5.90 9.58
N GLY A 15 4.15 -5.91 10.08
CA GLY A 15 3.59 -4.81 10.85
C GLY A 15 2.94 -3.72 10.00
N CYS A 16 2.09 -2.91 10.61
CA CYS A 16 1.41 -1.82 9.94
C CYS A 16 1.09 -0.69 10.93
N PHE A 17 1.70 0.47 10.77
CA PHE A 17 1.40 1.65 11.61
C PHE A 17 0.17 2.44 11.15
N GLY A 18 -0.49 2.02 10.07
CA GLY A 18 -1.75 2.58 9.64
C GLY A 18 -2.85 2.40 10.69
N ALA A 19 -2.89 1.22 11.32
CA ALA A 19 -3.77 0.89 12.44
C ALA A 19 -5.24 1.23 12.17
N CYS A 20 -5.74 0.91 10.96
CA CYS A 20 -7.15 1.08 10.62
C CYS A 20 -8.03 0.26 11.56
N ASN A 21 -9.16 0.83 11.99
CA ASN A 21 -10.00 0.27 13.06
C ASN A 21 -10.64 -1.09 12.72
N PHE A 22 -10.75 -1.43 11.45
CA PHE A 22 -11.33 -2.68 10.97
C PHE A 22 -10.29 -3.78 10.67
N CYS A 23 -8.98 -3.47 10.79
CA CYS A 23 -7.94 -4.33 10.26
C CYS A 23 -7.21 -5.10 11.35
N ALA A 24 -7.28 -6.42 11.32
CA ALA A 24 -6.60 -7.29 12.27
C ALA A 24 -5.06 -7.36 12.11
N LEU A 25 -4.48 -6.81 11.05
CA LEU A 25 -3.03 -6.86 10.81
C LEU A 25 -2.22 -6.27 11.96
N THR A 26 -2.72 -5.21 12.60
CA THR A 26 -2.04 -4.58 13.74
C THR A 26 -2.00 -5.48 14.98
N PHE A 27 -2.99 -6.34 15.15
CA PHE A 27 -3.03 -7.33 16.24
C PHE A 27 -2.10 -8.50 15.94
N HIS A 28 -2.10 -9.00 14.72
CA HIS A 28 -1.29 -10.17 14.34
C HIS A 28 0.18 -9.85 14.11
N GLN A 29 0.51 -8.65 13.63
CA GLN A 29 1.87 -8.30 13.21
C GLN A 29 2.44 -7.09 13.96
N GLY A 30 1.61 -6.40 14.74
CA GLY A 30 2.00 -5.21 15.49
C GLY A 30 1.99 -3.92 14.65
N ARG A 31 2.19 -2.80 15.35
CA ARG A 31 2.18 -1.43 14.79
C ARG A 31 3.57 -0.86 14.52
N ILE A 32 4.61 -1.63 14.80
CA ILE A 32 6.01 -1.26 14.54
C ILE A 32 6.51 -2.11 13.39
N ILE A 33 7.06 -1.46 12.39
CA ILE A 33 7.53 -2.15 11.20
C ILE A 33 8.78 -2.98 11.52
N GLN A 34 8.75 -4.23 11.12
CA GLN A 34 9.86 -5.18 11.18
C GLN A 34 10.31 -5.47 9.74
N SER A 35 11.40 -4.86 9.32
CA SER A 35 11.90 -5.00 7.95
C SER A 35 13.02 -6.01 7.86
N ARG A 36 13.02 -6.78 6.80
CA ARG A 36 14.15 -7.61 6.42
C ARG A 36 15.26 -6.74 5.83
N SER A 37 16.50 -7.13 6.10
CA SER A 37 17.67 -6.45 5.54
C SER A 37 17.72 -6.57 4.01
N HIS A 38 18.32 -5.58 3.35
CA HIS A 38 18.57 -5.65 1.90
C HIS A 38 19.37 -6.90 1.55
N ALA A 39 20.41 -7.25 2.31
CA ALA A 39 21.22 -8.43 2.06
C ALA A 39 20.39 -9.72 2.03
N SER A 40 19.45 -9.89 2.99
CA SER A 40 18.54 -11.03 3.03
C SER A 40 17.65 -11.10 1.79
N LEU A 41 17.06 -9.98 1.39
CA LEU A 41 16.15 -9.91 0.24
C LEU A 41 16.89 -10.11 -1.10
N LEU A 42 18.09 -9.54 -1.23
CA LEU A 42 18.93 -9.73 -2.41
C LEU A 42 19.39 -11.20 -2.55
N LYS A 43 19.77 -11.83 -1.44
CA LYS A 43 20.12 -13.26 -1.44
C LYS A 43 18.96 -14.13 -1.93
N GLU A 44 17.75 -13.88 -1.44
CA GLU A 44 16.55 -14.60 -1.87
C GLU A 44 16.23 -14.34 -3.35
N ALA A 45 16.29 -13.09 -3.81
CA ALA A 45 16.10 -12.75 -5.21
C ALA A 45 17.13 -13.44 -6.13
N CYS A 46 18.41 -13.52 -5.71
CA CYS A 46 19.43 -14.29 -6.43
C CYS A 46 19.14 -15.79 -6.48
N LEU A 47 18.48 -16.37 -5.47
CA LEU A 47 18.02 -17.75 -5.54
C LEU A 47 16.89 -17.92 -6.55
N MET A 48 15.96 -16.97 -6.62
CA MET A 48 14.87 -16.98 -7.60
C MET A 48 15.42 -17.00 -9.04
N THR A 49 16.47 -16.23 -9.32
CA THR A 49 17.05 -16.19 -10.68
C THR A 49 17.64 -17.53 -11.15
N ARG A 50 17.90 -18.46 -10.23
CA ARG A 50 18.39 -19.82 -10.53
C ARG A 50 17.28 -20.83 -10.81
N ASP A 51 16.04 -20.49 -10.49
CA ASP A 51 14.89 -21.35 -10.75
C ASP A 51 14.59 -21.35 -12.26
N PRO A 52 14.50 -22.52 -12.92
CA PRO A 52 14.20 -22.60 -14.35
C PRO A 52 12.83 -22.03 -14.74
N LYS A 53 11.93 -21.90 -13.78
CA LYS A 53 10.61 -21.27 -13.98
C LYS A 53 10.65 -19.75 -13.90
N PHE A 54 11.72 -19.17 -13.39
CA PHE A 54 11.85 -17.72 -13.28
C PHE A 54 12.02 -17.07 -14.64
N LYS A 55 11.10 -16.19 -15.02
CA LYS A 55 11.11 -15.50 -16.32
C LYS A 55 11.69 -14.08 -16.26
N GLY A 56 12.32 -13.74 -15.14
CA GLY A 56 12.90 -12.41 -14.89
C GLY A 56 11.97 -11.43 -14.18
N TYR A 57 10.82 -11.89 -13.67
CA TYR A 57 9.84 -11.04 -13.03
C TYR A 57 9.75 -11.35 -11.53
N ILE A 58 10.11 -10.37 -10.69
CA ILE A 58 9.74 -10.38 -9.27
C ILE A 58 8.34 -9.79 -9.21
N HIS A 59 7.37 -10.62 -8.83
CA HIS A 59 5.96 -10.29 -8.92
C HIS A 59 5.52 -9.29 -7.84
N ASP A 60 6.18 -9.31 -6.68
CA ASP A 60 5.91 -8.38 -5.59
C ASP A 60 7.12 -8.24 -4.67
N VAL A 61 7.34 -7.03 -4.17
CA VAL A 61 8.25 -6.75 -3.05
C VAL A 61 7.41 -6.07 -1.98
N GLY A 62 6.69 -6.89 -1.23
CA GLY A 62 5.57 -6.42 -0.44
C GLY A 62 5.63 -6.75 1.04
N GLY A 63 4.49 -6.52 1.66
CA GLY A 63 4.18 -6.74 3.06
C GLY A 63 2.71 -6.36 3.30
N PRO A 64 2.28 -6.19 4.56
CA PRO A 64 0.94 -5.71 4.86
C PRO A 64 0.61 -4.37 4.18
N THR A 65 1.62 -3.55 4.00
CA THR A 65 1.65 -2.32 3.20
C THR A 65 3.04 -2.23 2.61
N ALA A 66 3.15 -2.29 1.29
CA ALA A 66 4.43 -2.52 0.61
C ALA A 66 5.48 -1.44 0.89
N ASP A 67 5.04 -0.19 0.95
CA ASP A 67 5.88 0.99 1.14
C ASP A 67 6.25 1.28 2.61
N PHE A 68 5.82 0.43 3.56
CA PHE A 68 6.23 0.57 4.97
C PHE A 68 7.53 -0.20 5.22
N ARG A 69 8.66 0.51 5.29
CA ARG A 69 9.97 -0.11 5.48
C ARG A 69 10.66 0.25 6.79
N GLN A 70 10.15 1.23 7.52
CA GLN A 70 10.76 1.72 8.76
C GLN A 70 9.69 2.08 9.79
N PRO A 71 10.04 2.16 11.08
CA PRO A 71 9.15 2.66 12.11
C PRO A 71 8.61 4.03 11.76
N ALA A 72 7.34 4.30 12.10
CA ALA A 72 6.68 5.56 11.75
C ALA A 72 7.36 6.80 12.33
N CYS A 73 8.10 6.67 13.43
CA CYS A 73 8.85 7.75 14.05
C CYS A 73 9.91 7.21 15.01
N LYS A 74 10.89 8.04 15.35
CA LYS A 74 11.96 7.69 16.32
C LYS A 74 11.43 7.25 17.68
N LYS A 75 10.29 7.81 18.14
CA LYS A 75 9.68 7.45 19.41
C LYS A 75 9.28 5.98 19.48
N GLN A 76 8.88 5.37 18.36
CA GLN A 76 8.51 3.94 18.33
C GLN A 76 9.67 3.02 18.75
N LEU A 77 10.91 3.40 18.49
CA LEU A 77 12.09 2.60 18.83
C LEU A 77 12.34 2.53 20.33
N SER A 78 11.96 3.55 21.10
CA SER A 78 12.23 3.62 22.54
C SER A 78 11.00 3.41 23.42
N ARG A 79 9.80 3.80 22.94
CA ARG A 79 8.56 3.82 23.74
C ARG A 79 7.43 3.00 23.15
N GLY A 80 7.67 2.31 22.02
CA GLY A 80 6.63 1.58 21.31
C GLY A 80 5.62 2.46 20.57
N ALA A 81 4.57 1.83 20.05
CA ALA A 81 3.49 2.52 19.37
C ALA A 81 2.61 3.33 20.35
N CYS A 82 2.12 4.48 19.90
CA CYS A 82 1.20 5.30 20.70
C CYS A 82 -0.12 4.56 20.95
N GLN A 83 -0.61 4.53 22.19
CA GLN A 83 -1.87 3.86 22.53
C GLN A 83 -3.07 4.59 21.92
N ASN A 84 -3.13 5.92 22.08
CA ASN A 84 -4.30 6.73 21.77
C ASN A 84 -4.15 7.54 20.47
N ARG A 85 -3.27 7.12 19.55
CA ARG A 85 -3.07 7.83 18.29
C ARG A 85 -2.64 6.88 17.17
N GLN A 86 -3.27 7.04 16.02
CA GLN A 86 -2.80 6.47 14.76
C GLN A 86 -1.79 7.40 14.09
N CYS A 87 -0.87 6.84 13.29
CA CYS A 87 0.21 7.63 12.70
C CYS A 87 -0.24 8.45 11.48
N LEU A 88 -1.31 8.00 10.80
CA LEU A 88 -1.82 8.61 9.57
C LEU A 88 -3.23 9.18 9.71
N PHE A 89 -3.92 8.92 10.81
CA PHE A 89 -5.29 9.37 11.02
C PHE A 89 -5.42 10.23 12.30
N PRO A 90 -6.30 11.26 12.31
CA PRO A 90 -7.11 11.81 11.20
C PRO A 90 -6.26 12.55 10.15
N THR A 91 -5.07 12.93 10.51
CA THR A 91 -4.04 13.54 9.66
C THR A 91 -2.68 12.96 10.03
N PRO A 92 -1.69 12.97 9.12
CA PRO A 92 -0.35 12.52 9.43
C PRO A 92 0.19 13.14 10.73
N CYS A 93 0.74 12.29 11.60
CA CYS A 93 1.31 12.74 12.86
C CYS A 93 2.52 13.66 12.58
N LYS A 94 2.65 14.76 13.31
CA LYS A 94 3.77 15.69 13.19
C LYS A 94 5.16 15.05 13.36
N ASN A 95 5.23 13.90 14.01
CA ASN A 95 6.46 13.14 14.21
C ASN A 95 6.61 12.00 13.18
N LEU A 96 5.68 11.87 12.24
CA LEU A 96 5.77 10.85 11.20
C LEU A 96 7.01 11.09 10.33
N ILE A 97 7.78 10.04 10.12
CA ILE A 97 8.87 10.04 9.15
C ILE A 97 8.29 9.44 7.86
N ALA A 98 7.88 10.31 6.94
CA ALA A 98 7.44 9.90 5.62
C ALA A 98 8.65 9.93 4.68
N ASP A 99 9.29 8.78 4.52
CA ASP A 99 10.51 8.62 3.72
C ASP A 99 10.54 7.23 3.08
N HIS A 100 10.61 7.19 1.77
CA HIS A 100 10.68 5.97 0.98
C HIS A 100 12.09 5.64 0.47
N SER A 101 13.13 6.35 0.93
CA SER A 101 14.51 6.22 0.43
C SER A 101 15.05 4.79 0.60
N ASP A 102 14.80 4.14 1.74
CA ASP A 102 15.24 2.75 1.98
C ASP A 102 14.53 1.77 1.03
N TYR A 103 13.21 1.94 0.84
CA TYR A 103 12.43 1.09 -0.06
C TYR A 103 12.88 1.26 -1.50
N LEU A 104 13.08 2.49 -1.93
CA LEU A 104 13.57 2.82 -3.26
C LEU A 104 14.98 2.26 -3.51
N ALA A 105 15.87 2.37 -2.53
CA ALA A 105 17.20 1.79 -2.60
C ALA A 105 17.16 0.26 -2.74
N LEU A 106 16.24 -0.42 -2.04
CA LEU A 106 16.01 -1.86 -2.18
C LEU A 106 15.52 -2.20 -3.60
N LEU A 107 14.50 -1.52 -4.09
CA LEU A 107 13.92 -1.76 -5.42
C LEU A 107 14.95 -1.58 -6.52
N ARG A 108 15.79 -0.54 -6.44
CA ARG A 108 16.90 -0.29 -7.37
C ARG A 108 17.92 -1.43 -7.37
N LYS A 109 18.31 -1.92 -6.18
CA LYS A 109 19.23 -3.05 -6.04
C LYS A 109 18.64 -4.34 -6.62
N LEU A 110 17.37 -4.61 -6.39
CA LEU A 110 16.69 -5.78 -6.95
C LEU A 110 16.62 -5.72 -8.49
N ARG A 111 16.37 -4.55 -9.07
CA ARG A 111 16.40 -4.36 -10.54
C ARG A 111 17.79 -4.56 -11.14
N ALA A 112 18.85 -4.34 -10.37
CA ALA A 112 20.22 -4.48 -10.83
C ALA A 112 20.73 -5.93 -10.81
N ILE A 113 19.96 -6.89 -10.28
CA ILE A 113 20.37 -8.30 -10.24
C ILE A 113 20.36 -8.89 -11.67
N PRO A 114 21.45 -9.51 -12.14
CA PRO A 114 21.47 -10.21 -13.42
C PRO A 114 20.35 -11.26 -13.50
N GLY A 115 19.60 -11.25 -14.61
CA GLY A 115 18.44 -12.11 -14.81
C GLY A 115 17.11 -11.53 -14.34
N VAL A 116 17.10 -10.44 -13.56
CA VAL A 116 15.87 -9.70 -13.22
C VAL A 116 15.56 -8.68 -14.31
N LYS A 117 14.40 -8.78 -14.91
CA LYS A 117 13.89 -7.86 -15.96
C LYS A 117 12.99 -6.78 -15.38
N LYS A 118 12.12 -7.15 -14.43
CA LYS A 118 11.14 -6.26 -13.79
C LYS A 118 10.96 -6.64 -12.33
N VAL A 119 10.70 -5.63 -11.52
CA VAL A 119 10.37 -5.76 -10.09
C VAL A 119 9.06 -5.01 -9.88
N PHE A 120 8.01 -5.72 -9.53
CA PHE A 120 6.68 -5.14 -9.34
C PHE A 120 6.32 -4.99 -7.88
N ILE A 121 5.36 -4.11 -7.60
CA ILE A 121 4.69 -3.92 -6.33
C ILE A 121 3.21 -4.21 -6.56
N ARG A 122 2.71 -5.31 -5.97
CA ARG A 122 1.32 -5.78 -6.12
C ARG A 122 0.55 -5.80 -4.80
N SER A 123 1.25 -5.83 -3.67
CA SER A 123 0.64 -5.86 -2.33
C SER A 123 -0.14 -4.61 -1.96
N GLY A 124 -0.14 -3.59 -2.79
CA GLY A 124 -0.74 -2.30 -2.49
C GLY A 124 0.18 -1.39 -1.68
N ILE A 125 -0.05 -0.11 -1.82
CA ILE A 125 0.67 0.96 -1.14
C ILE A 125 -0.28 1.82 -0.31
N ARG A 126 0.27 2.50 0.67
CA ARG A 126 -0.46 3.46 1.47
C ARG A 126 -0.41 4.85 0.83
N PHE A 127 -1.43 5.20 0.07
CA PHE A 127 -1.47 6.42 -0.75
C PHE A 127 -1.32 7.72 0.05
N ASP A 128 -1.85 7.78 1.27
CA ASP A 128 -1.71 8.94 2.17
C ASP A 128 -0.29 9.06 2.75
N TYR A 129 0.42 7.94 2.92
CA TYR A 129 1.83 7.95 3.30
C TYR A 129 2.73 8.38 2.14
N VAL A 130 2.43 7.94 0.92
CA VAL A 130 3.12 8.42 -0.30
C VAL A 130 2.96 9.94 -0.46
N LEU A 131 1.76 10.47 -0.23
CA LEU A 131 1.52 11.92 -0.28
C LEU A 131 2.18 12.71 0.85
N ALA A 132 2.48 12.05 1.98
CA ALA A 132 3.16 12.67 3.11
C ALA A 132 4.68 12.76 2.92
N ASP A 133 5.25 12.00 1.99
CA ASP A 133 6.67 12.10 1.63
C ASP A 133 6.91 13.43 0.90
N PRO A 134 7.81 14.29 1.39
CA PRO A 134 8.12 15.54 0.73
C PRO A 134 8.84 15.36 -0.62
N SER A 135 9.35 14.15 -0.88
CA SER A 135 10.05 13.81 -2.11
C SER A 135 9.15 13.04 -3.08
N ASP A 136 9.02 13.53 -4.30
CA ASP A 136 8.29 12.83 -5.36
C ASP A 136 9.09 11.73 -6.06
N VAL A 137 10.33 11.49 -5.64
CA VAL A 137 11.23 10.54 -6.31
C VAL A 137 10.68 9.13 -6.25
N PHE A 138 10.19 8.70 -5.09
CA PHE A 138 9.59 7.37 -4.95
C PHE A 138 8.35 7.24 -5.85
N PHE A 139 7.44 8.21 -5.83
CA PHE A 139 6.21 8.13 -6.61
C PHE A 139 6.48 8.09 -8.13
N LYS A 140 7.43 8.88 -8.61
CA LYS A 140 7.86 8.85 -10.01
C LYS A 140 8.46 7.49 -10.40
N GLU A 141 9.38 6.95 -9.60
CA GLU A 141 9.98 5.65 -9.89
C GLU A 141 8.99 4.50 -9.76
N LEU A 142 8.04 4.57 -8.82
CA LEU A 142 6.94 3.62 -8.69
C LEU A 142 6.17 3.52 -10.01
N VAL A 143 5.70 4.65 -10.54
CA VAL A 143 4.97 4.71 -11.81
C VAL A 143 5.82 4.19 -12.97
N ARG A 144 7.07 4.63 -13.06
CA ARG A 144 7.94 4.33 -14.20
C ARG A 144 8.40 2.87 -14.25
N TYR A 145 8.60 2.21 -13.10
CA TYR A 145 9.33 0.94 -13.07
C TYR A 145 8.62 -0.21 -12.37
N HIS A 146 7.65 0.06 -11.46
CA HIS A 146 7.22 -0.92 -10.49
C HIS A 146 5.74 -1.32 -10.59
N ILE A 147 5.00 -0.77 -11.54
CA ILE A 147 3.59 -1.07 -11.77
C ILE A 147 3.44 -1.90 -13.04
N SER A 148 2.72 -3.02 -12.95
CA SER A 148 2.49 -3.96 -14.06
C SER A 148 1.24 -3.63 -14.90
N GLY A 149 0.78 -2.36 -14.88
CA GLY A 149 -0.45 -1.89 -15.53
C GLY A 149 -1.54 -1.47 -14.54
N GLN A 150 -1.55 -2.05 -13.35
CA GLN A 150 -2.53 -1.72 -12.31
C GLN A 150 -1.84 -1.48 -10.97
N LEU A 151 -2.24 -0.39 -10.29
CA LEU A 151 -1.81 -0.09 -8.92
C LEU A 151 -3.01 -0.25 -7.98
N LYS A 152 -2.88 -1.16 -7.02
CA LYS A 152 -3.90 -1.36 -5.98
C LYS A 152 -3.71 -0.35 -4.86
N VAL A 153 -4.77 0.34 -4.50
CA VAL A 153 -4.86 1.27 -3.38
C VAL A 153 -6.16 1.06 -2.63
N ALA A 154 -6.18 1.33 -1.36
CA ALA A 154 -7.34 1.05 -0.51
C ALA A 154 -7.96 2.35 0.06
N PRO A 155 -8.76 3.10 -0.73
CA PRO A 155 -9.55 4.21 -0.20
C PRO A 155 -10.66 3.76 0.75
N GLU A 156 -11.15 2.54 0.61
CA GLU A 156 -12.18 1.82 1.35
C GLU A 156 -13.59 2.36 1.12
N HIS A 157 -13.81 3.68 1.20
CA HIS A 157 -15.12 4.32 1.04
C HIS A 157 -14.98 5.75 0.53
N VAL A 158 -16.11 6.39 0.17
CA VAL A 158 -16.16 7.80 -0.27
C VAL A 158 -16.78 8.73 0.79
N SER A 159 -17.56 8.19 1.72
CA SER A 159 -18.15 8.96 2.82
C SER A 159 -17.09 9.23 3.90
N ASP A 160 -16.82 10.51 4.17
CA ASP A 160 -15.88 10.91 5.23
C ASP A 160 -16.34 10.42 6.60
N ALA A 161 -17.66 10.33 6.86
CA ALA A 161 -18.21 9.83 8.11
C ALA A 161 -17.90 8.34 8.33
N VAL A 162 -17.91 7.53 7.27
CA VAL A 162 -17.53 6.12 7.31
C VAL A 162 -16.01 5.99 7.43
N LEU A 163 -15.26 6.77 6.67
CA LEU A 163 -13.79 6.77 6.70
C LEU A 163 -13.25 7.16 8.09
N GLU A 164 -13.91 8.09 8.79
CA GLU A 164 -13.56 8.44 10.16
C GLU A 164 -13.69 7.24 11.10
N LYS A 165 -14.78 6.48 11.01
CA LYS A 165 -14.97 5.25 11.80
C LYS A 165 -13.94 4.16 11.45
N MET A 166 -13.54 4.09 10.21
CA MET A 166 -12.49 3.18 9.72
C MET A 166 -11.08 3.57 10.18
N GLY A 167 -10.88 4.80 10.67
CA GLY A 167 -9.53 5.33 10.94
C GLY A 167 -8.73 5.57 9.66
N LYS A 168 -9.42 5.99 8.58
CA LYS A 168 -8.84 6.26 7.25
C LYS A 168 -8.86 7.77 6.97
N PRO A 169 -7.96 8.28 6.13
CA PRO A 169 -7.98 9.67 5.71
C PRO A 169 -9.27 10.00 4.94
N LYS A 170 -9.63 11.27 4.90
CA LYS A 170 -10.77 11.76 4.12
C LYS A 170 -10.65 11.37 2.65
N HIS A 171 -11.78 11.19 1.97
CA HIS A 171 -11.83 10.86 0.56
C HIS A 171 -11.07 11.85 -0.33
N SER A 172 -11.07 13.13 0.02
CA SER A 172 -10.30 14.16 -0.68
C SER A 172 -8.79 13.88 -0.75
N VAL A 173 -8.23 13.11 0.21
CA VAL A 173 -6.82 12.71 0.18
C VAL A 173 -6.58 11.67 -0.92
N TYR A 174 -7.52 10.74 -1.08
CA TYR A 174 -7.46 9.78 -2.19
C TYR A 174 -7.60 10.46 -3.55
N LEU A 175 -8.50 11.42 -3.69
CA LEU A 175 -8.68 12.17 -4.95
C LEU A 175 -7.38 12.89 -5.35
N ARG A 176 -6.70 13.55 -4.41
CA ARG A 176 -5.40 14.19 -4.68
C ARG A 176 -4.32 13.18 -5.11
N PHE A 177 -4.33 11.98 -4.50
CA PHE A 177 -3.42 10.92 -4.91
C PHE A 177 -3.73 10.45 -6.34
N ALA A 178 -4.99 10.22 -6.65
CA ALA A 178 -5.44 9.78 -7.97
C ALA A 178 -5.09 10.80 -9.08
N GLU A 179 -5.31 12.08 -8.80
CA GLU A 179 -4.93 13.17 -9.71
C GLU A 179 -3.42 13.18 -9.96
N LYS A 180 -2.61 13.14 -8.90
CA LYS A 180 -1.15 13.12 -9.03
C LYS A 180 -0.67 11.86 -9.76
N TYR A 181 -1.29 10.70 -9.51
CA TYR A 181 -0.99 9.48 -10.22
C TYR A 181 -1.28 9.60 -11.73
N ALA A 182 -2.42 10.19 -12.10
CA ALA A 182 -2.77 10.43 -13.50
C ALA A 182 -1.77 11.38 -14.17
N GLN A 183 -1.38 12.47 -13.50
CA GLN A 183 -0.36 13.40 -14.00
C GLN A 183 0.99 12.70 -14.23
N LEU A 184 1.43 11.85 -13.28
CA LEU A 184 2.69 11.11 -13.42
C LEU A 184 2.62 10.08 -14.56
N ASN A 185 1.49 9.39 -14.73
CA ASN A 185 1.29 8.48 -15.87
C ASN A 185 1.43 9.21 -17.20
N GLN A 186 0.84 10.40 -17.33
CA GLN A 186 0.96 11.23 -18.52
C GLN A 186 2.41 11.67 -18.74
N GLN A 187 3.09 12.16 -17.72
CA GLN A 187 4.49 12.63 -17.80
C GLN A 187 5.45 11.49 -18.19
N GLU A 188 5.26 10.30 -17.61
CA GLU A 188 6.10 9.13 -17.87
C GLU A 188 5.63 8.31 -19.08
N ARG A 189 4.58 8.76 -19.78
CA ARG A 189 3.95 8.08 -20.94
C ARG A 189 3.56 6.64 -20.64
N MET A 190 3.01 6.42 -19.44
CA MET A 190 2.54 5.13 -19.01
C MET A 190 1.03 5.00 -19.21
N ASN A 191 0.57 3.77 -19.44
CA ASN A 191 -0.86 3.44 -19.51
C ASN A 191 -1.19 2.50 -18.34
N GLN A 192 -1.41 3.09 -17.17
CA GLN A 192 -1.65 2.36 -15.93
C GLN A 192 -2.92 2.86 -15.26
N PHE A 193 -3.58 1.95 -14.53
CA PHE A 193 -4.85 2.21 -13.89
C PHE A 193 -4.76 2.05 -12.38
N LEU A 194 -5.54 2.86 -11.64
CA LEU A 194 -5.78 2.63 -10.22
C LEU A 194 -6.88 1.57 -10.08
N VAL A 195 -6.65 0.63 -9.16
CA VAL A 195 -7.67 -0.33 -8.73
C VAL A 195 -8.00 0.00 -7.28
N PRO A 196 -9.09 0.77 -7.03
CA PRO A 196 -9.51 1.11 -5.70
C PRO A 196 -10.10 -0.12 -4.99
N TYR A 197 -9.58 -0.43 -3.82
CA TYR A 197 -10.17 -1.41 -2.93
C TYR A 197 -11.23 -0.73 -2.08
N LEU A 198 -12.45 -1.25 -2.13
CA LEU A 198 -13.63 -0.65 -1.51
C LEU A 198 -14.26 -1.65 -0.55
N MET A 199 -14.85 -1.14 0.53
CA MET A 199 -15.50 -1.92 1.57
C MET A 199 -16.94 -1.46 1.75
N SER A 200 -17.86 -2.41 1.71
CA SER A 200 -19.27 -2.22 2.06
C SER A 200 -19.56 -2.65 3.49
N SER A 201 -20.72 -2.27 4.00
CA SER A 201 -21.27 -2.77 5.27
C SER A 201 -20.41 -2.52 6.51
N HIS A 202 -19.48 -1.57 6.48
CA HIS A 202 -18.72 -1.20 7.68
C HIS A 202 -19.65 -0.66 8.77
N PRO A 203 -19.45 -1.01 10.07
CA PRO A 203 -20.24 -0.50 11.17
C PRO A 203 -20.34 1.03 11.15
N GLY A 204 -21.58 1.53 11.17
CA GLY A 204 -21.89 2.95 11.05
C GLY A 204 -21.99 3.50 9.62
N CYS A 205 -21.86 2.66 8.60
CA CYS A 205 -22.28 2.97 7.23
C CYS A 205 -23.82 2.98 7.17
N THR A 206 -24.40 4.07 6.67
CA THR A 206 -25.83 4.18 6.44
C THR A 206 -26.19 3.88 4.99
N MET A 207 -27.49 3.71 4.70
CA MET A 207 -27.97 3.56 3.32
C MET A 207 -27.56 4.77 2.44
N LYS A 208 -27.56 5.98 3.02
CA LYS A 208 -27.12 7.20 2.33
C LYS A 208 -25.62 7.09 1.92
N ASP A 209 -24.77 6.56 2.80
CA ASP A 209 -23.36 6.39 2.50
C ASP A 209 -23.14 5.32 1.42
N ALA A 210 -23.90 4.24 1.46
CA ALA A 210 -23.85 3.19 0.43
C ALA A 210 -24.29 3.73 -0.95
N VAL A 211 -25.35 4.54 -1.00
CA VAL A 211 -25.80 5.22 -2.24
C VAL A 211 -24.70 6.16 -2.74
N ALA A 212 -24.09 6.96 -1.87
CA ALA A 212 -22.99 7.86 -2.24
C ALA A 212 -21.81 7.11 -2.86
N LEU A 213 -21.47 5.92 -2.36
CA LEU A 213 -20.44 5.07 -2.95
C LEU A 213 -20.84 4.58 -4.34
N ALA A 214 -22.09 4.13 -4.52
CA ALA A 214 -22.59 3.66 -5.80
C ALA A 214 -22.64 4.79 -6.85
N GLU A 215 -23.08 5.99 -6.45
CA GLU A 215 -23.09 7.17 -7.31
C GLU A 215 -21.68 7.57 -7.74
N TYR A 216 -20.72 7.58 -6.82
CA TYR A 216 -19.32 7.85 -7.13
C TYR A 216 -18.79 6.86 -8.17
N LEU A 217 -19.04 5.57 -8.01
CA LEU A 217 -18.60 4.53 -8.96
C LEU A 217 -19.20 4.72 -10.34
N ARG A 218 -20.49 5.07 -10.40
CA ARG A 218 -21.17 5.43 -11.65
C ARG A 218 -20.50 6.64 -12.31
N ASP A 219 -20.23 7.68 -11.54
CA ASP A 219 -19.71 8.95 -12.05
C ASP A 219 -18.28 8.84 -12.61
N ILE A 220 -17.45 7.97 -11.99
CA ILE A 220 -16.12 7.65 -12.50
C ILE A 220 -16.12 6.52 -13.55
N SER A 221 -17.31 6.03 -13.94
CA SER A 221 -17.48 4.92 -14.89
C SER A 221 -16.66 3.67 -14.52
N HIS A 222 -16.54 3.40 -13.22
CA HIS A 222 -15.81 2.25 -12.70
C HIS A 222 -16.75 1.20 -12.12
N GLN A 223 -16.73 0.01 -12.72
CA GLN A 223 -17.45 -1.15 -12.18
C GLN A 223 -16.43 -2.08 -11.53
N PRO A 224 -16.33 -2.09 -10.18
CA PRO A 224 -15.40 -2.96 -9.50
C PRO A 224 -15.80 -4.43 -9.69
N GLU A 225 -14.82 -5.29 -9.96
CA GLU A 225 -15.06 -6.74 -10.03
C GLU A 225 -15.38 -7.31 -8.64
N GLN A 226 -14.85 -6.66 -7.60
CA GLN A 226 -15.05 -7.09 -6.21
C GLN A 226 -15.14 -5.87 -5.28
N VAL A 227 -16.12 -5.89 -4.40
CA VAL A 227 -16.23 -5.02 -3.22
C VAL A 227 -16.15 -5.92 -1.98
N GLN A 228 -15.30 -5.55 -1.03
CA GLN A 228 -15.14 -6.29 0.20
C GLN A 228 -16.29 -5.95 1.15
N ASP A 229 -17.06 -6.95 1.60
CA ASP A 229 -17.94 -6.76 2.75
C ASP A 229 -17.12 -6.70 4.03
N PHE A 230 -17.54 -5.83 4.95
CA PHE A 230 -16.96 -5.83 6.28
C PHE A 230 -17.21 -7.19 6.94
N TYR A 231 -16.14 -7.82 7.35
CA TYR A 231 -16.17 -9.05 8.11
C TYR A 231 -15.44 -8.86 9.44
N PRO A 232 -16.14 -8.95 10.59
CA PRO A 232 -15.48 -8.83 11.87
C PRO A 232 -14.52 -10.00 12.07
N THR A 233 -13.24 -9.69 12.16
CA THR A 233 -12.21 -10.68 12.49
C THR A 233 -12.05 -10.76 14.01
N PRO A 234 -11.57 -11.92 14.57
CA PRO A 234 -11.25 -12.01 15.98
C PRO A 234 -10.26 -10.91 16.39
N SER A 235 -10.58 -10.18 17.45
CA SER A 235 -9.79 -9.06 17.99
C SER A 235 -9.63 -7.87 17.00
N PRO A 236 -10.71 -7.37 16.39
CA PRO A 236 -10.66 -6.10 15.70
C PRO A 236 -10.60 -4.94 16.69
#